data_cfc62804c78ae9caa4323ffa45ff8609
#
_entry.id   cfc62804c78ae9caa4323ffa45ff8609
#
_cell.length_a   1.000
_cell.length_b   1.000
_cell.length_c   1.000
_cell.angle_alpha   90.00
_cell.angle_beta   90.00
_cell.angle_gamma   90.00
#
_symmetry.space_group_name_H-M   'P 1'
#
loop_
_entity.id
_entity.type
_entity.pdbx_description
1 polymer ?
#
loop_
_entity_poly.entity_id
_entity_poly.type
_entity_poly.pdbx_seq_one_letter_code
_entity_poly.pdbx_strand_id
1 'polypeptide(L)'
;MATEPAFDWSQAESLLGDNPQQVDPEMAAIILELVTTSETRLHELKAFDPVDPKPISALAHQLRGSLLNFGYTEVGKILQKIESKEYQPAEFTGLVDQSLDAFHASNTLLAAKYPTLGLA
;
A
#
# COMPACT_ATOMS: atom_id res chain seq x y z
N MET A 1 13.78 17.39 -12.27
CA MET A 1 12.40 16.97 -12.27
C MET A 1 12.06 16.22 -11.00
N ALA A 2 11.02 16.59 -10.35
CA ALA A 2 10.65 15.92 -9.11
C ALA A 2 10.11 14.52 -9.42
N THR A 3 10.63 13.52 -8.73
CA THR A 3 10.03 12.19 -8.75
C THR A 3 8.73 12.25 -7.96
N GLU A 4 7.73 11.49 -8.38
CA GLU A 4 6.52 11.38 -7.60
C GLU A 4 6.84 10.82 -6.21
N PRO A 5 6.27 11.39 -5.15
CA PRO A 5 6.51 10.86 -3.82
C PRO A 5 5.89 9.47 -3.68
N ALA A 6 6.54 8.63 -2.90
CA ALA A 6 6.03 7.30 -2.59
C ALA A 6 4.69 7.35 -1.86
N PHE A 7 4.38 8.49 -1.28
CA PHE A 7 3.22 8.69 -0.44
C PHE A 7 2.58 10.06 -0.71
N ASP A 8 1.26 10.09 -0.79
CA ASP A 8 0.51 11.34 -0.94
C ASP A 8 0.25 11.94 0.44
N TRP A 9 1.09 12.89 0.84
CA TRP A 9 0.98 13.53 2.14
C TRP A 9 -0.29 14.35 2.31
N SER A 10 -0.84 14.90 1.23
CA SER A 10 -2.12 15.60 1.28
C SER A 10 -3.24 14.68 1.73
N GLN A 11 -3.25 13.47 1.21
CA GLN A 11 -4.24 12.47 1.57
C GLN A 11 -4.07 12.03 3.02
N ALA A 12 -2.83 11.78 3.43
CA ALA A 12 -2.53 11.38 4.80
C ALA A 12 -2.95 12.47 5.79
N GLU A 13 -2.61 13.73 5.50
CA GLU A 13 -2.97 14.85 6.38
C GLU A 13 -4.47 15.06 6.47
N SER A 14 -5.19 14.82 5.37
CA SER A 14 -6.64 14.89 5.36
C SER A 14 -7.29 13.88 6.31
N LEU A 15 -6.66 12.74 6.49
CA LEU A 15 -7.15 11.66 7.35
C LEU A 15 -6.63 11.75 8.79
N LEU A 16 -5.37 12.12 8.95
CA LEU A 16 -4.67 12.08 10.25
C LEU A 16 -4.58 13.45 10.92
N GLY A 17 -4.91 14.50 10.19
CA GLY A 17 -4.74 15.86 10.67
C GLY A 17 -3.34 16.39 10.43
N ASP A 18 -3.15 17.69 10.68
CA ASP A 18 -1.89 18.38 10.43
C ASP A 18 -0.94 18.36 11.64
N ASN A 19 -1.39 17.82 12.78
CA ASN A 19 -0.55 17.73 13.97
C ASN A 19 -0.09 16.29 14.19
N PRO A 20 1.17 15.95 13.87
CA PRO A 20 1.67 14.57 14.02
C PRO A 20 1.66 14.06 15.45
N GLN A 21 1.57 14.94 16.43
CA GLN A 21 1.55 14.57 17.85
C GLN A 21 0.14 14.31 18.38
N GLN A 22 -0.90 14.58 17.58
CA GLN A 22 -2.29 14.49 18.00
C GLN A 22 -3.14 13.79 16.92
N VAL A 23 -2.76 12.57 16.59
CA VAL A 23 -3.54 11.75 15.66
C VAL A 23 -4.78 11.24 16.37
N ASP A 24 -5.93 11.32 15.71
CA ASP A 24 -7.19 10.76 16.21
C ASP A 24 -6.99 9.26 16.49
N PRO A 25 -7.25 8.78 17.72
CA PRO A 25 -7.10 7.36 18.04
C PRO A 25 -7.94 6.42 17.18
N GLU A 26 -9.14 6.83 16.79
CA GLU A 26 -9.98 6.01 15.91
C GLU A 26 -9.37 5.88 14.52
N MET A 27 -8.85 6.97 13.99
CA MET A 27 -8.18 6.95 12.68
C MET A 27 -6.88 6.15 12.75
N ALA A 28 -6.13 6.28 13.84
CA ALA A 28 -4.92 5.49 14.04
C ALA A 28 -5.23 4.00 14.00
N ALA A 29 -6.31 3.58 14.68
CA ALA A 29 -6.74 2.18 14.71
C ALA A 29 -7.10 1.69 13.30
N ILE A 30 -7.80 2.50 12.52
CA ILE A 30 -8.18 2.17 11.15
C ILE A 30 -6.94 1.96 10.27
N ILE A 31 -5.95 2.84 10.40
CA ILE A 31 -4.72 2.74 9.62
C ILE A 31 -3.91 1.52 10.03
N LEU A 32 -3.80 1.24 11.32
CA LEU A 32 -3.10 0.05 11.79
C LEU A 32 -3.75 -1.23 11.27
N GLU A 33 -5.08 -1.27 11.25
CA GLU A 33 -5.81 -2.39 10.67
C GLU A 33 -5.57 -2.49 9.17
N LEU A 34 -5.58 -1.37 8.46
CA LEU A 34 -5.27 -1.34 7.03
C LEU A 34 -3.88 -1.90 6.75
N VAL A 35 -2.88 -1.48 7.53
CA VAL A 35 -1.49 -1.93 7.37
C VAL A 35 -1.39 -3.44 7.59
N THR A 36 -1.99 -3.94 8.66
CA THR A 36 -1.95 -5.37 8.99
C THR A 36 -2.66 -6.21 7.92
N THR A 37 -3.85 -5.79 7.51
CA THR A 37 -4.63 -6.50 6.50
C THR A 37 -3.94 -6.48 5.15
N SER A 38 -3.38 -5.33 4.76
CA SER A 38 -2.69 -5.19 3.47
C SER A 38 -1.44 -6.05 3.41
N GLU A 39 -0.67 -6.13 4.51
CA GLU A 39 0.50 -7.00 4.58
C GLU A 39 0.11 -8.44 4.30
N THR A 40 -0.92 -8.92 4.97
CA THR A 40 -1.42 -10.29 4.79
C THR A 40 -1.88 -10.53 3.35
N ARG A 41 -2.62 -9.58 2.79
CA ARG A 41 -3.15 -9.73 1.42
C ARG A 41 -2.08 -9.66 0.35
N LEU A 42 -1.04 -8.86 0.56
CA LEU A 42 0.09 -8.83 -0.36
C LEU A 42 0.81 -10.17 -0.38
N HIS A 43 0.95 -10.83 0.78
CA HIS A 43 1.52 -12.18 0.83
C HIS A 43 0.60 -13.21 0.19
N GLU A 44 -0.72 -13.07 0.33
CA GLU A 44 -1.69 -13.93 -0.36
C GLU A 44 -1.56 -13.74 -1.87
N LEU A 45 -1.40 -12.52 -2.32
CA LEU A 45 -1.22 -12.21 -3.74
C LEU A 45 -0.02 -12.93 -4.31
N LYS A 46 1.09 -12.95 -3.57
CA LYS A 46 2.31 -13.62 -3.99
C LYS A 46 2.12 -15.11 -4.16
N ALA A 47 1.20 -15.71 -3.41
CA ALA A 47 0.95 -17.16 -3.44
C ALA A 47 0.07 -17.60 -4.60
N PHE A 48 -0.56 -16.67 -5.33
CA PHE A 48 -1.40 -17.03 -6.47
C PHE A 48 -0.56 -17.52 -7.65
N ASP A 49 -1.17 -18.42 -8.44
CA ASP A 49 -0.57 -18.90 -9.69
C ASP A 49 -0.73 -17.81 -10.76
N PRO A 50 0.37 -17.30 -11.34
CA PRO A 50 0.28 -16.25 -12.36
C PRO A 50 -0.38 -16.70 -13.65
N VAL A 51 -0.60 -17.99 -13.85
CA VAL A 51 -1.31 -18.52 -15.01
C VAL A 51 -2.81 -18.22 -14.93
N ASP A 52 -3.35 -18.04 -13.72
CA ASP A 52 -4.77 -17.69 -13.55
C ASP A 52 -4.87 -16.23 -13.07
N PRO A 53 -5.09 -15.29 -14.01
CA PRO A 53 -5.04 -13.87 -13.68
C PRO A 53 -6.28 -13.32 -12.98
N LYS A 54 -7.40 -14.01 -12.98
CA LYS A 54 -8.65 -13.49 -12.42
C LYS A 54 -8.59 -13.19 -10.93
N PRO A 55 -8.20 -14.14 -10.06
CA PRO A 55 -8.11 -13.84 -8.64
C PRO A 55 -7.02 -12.82 -8.32
N ILE A 56 -5.94 -12.83 -9.10
CA ILE A 56 -4.85 -11.86 -8.98
C ILE A 56 -5.37 -10.44 -9.24
N SER A 57 -6.07 -10.25 -10.35
CA SER A 57 -6.60 -8.95 -10.74
C SER A 57 -7.61 -8.43 -9.73
N ALA A 58 -8.47 -9.29 -9.21
CA ALA A 58 -9.48 -8.92 -8.22
C ALA A 58 -8.83 -8.46 -6.91
N LEU A 59 -7.86 -9.21 -6.40
CA LEU A 59 -7.19 -8.84 -5.16
C LEU A 59 -6.33 -7.58 -5.32
N ALA A 60 -5.62 -7.46 -6.44
CA ALA A 60 -4.82 -6.27 -6.73
C ALA A 60 -5.70 -5.02 -6.81
N HIS A 61 -6.89 -5.14 -7.42
CA HIS A 61 -7.84 -4.03 -7.49
C HIS A 61 -8.28 -3.57 -6.10
N GLN A 62 -8.65 -4.50 -5.23
CA GLN A 62 -9.07 -4.18 -3.86
C GLN A 62 -7.94 -3.52 -3.07
N LEU A 63 -6.74 -4.07 -3.14
CA LEU A 63 -5.58 -3.51 -2.45
C LEU A 63 -5.24 -2.11 -2.95
N ARG A 64 -5.25 -1.93 -4.26
CA ARG A 64 -4.96 -0.63 -4.86
C ARG A 64 -5.95 0.43 -4.37
N GLY A 65 -7.25 0.13 -4.42
CA GLY A 65 -8.27 1.07 -3.98
C GLY A 65 -8.11 1.46 -2.52
N SER A 66 -7.91 0.47 -1.65
CA SER A 66 -7.75 0.71 -0.21
C SER A 66 -6.49 1.52 0.08
N LEU A 67 -5.37 1.15 -0.52
CA LEU A 67 -4.09 1.82 -0.24
C LEU A 67 -4.03 3.23 -0.81
N LEU A 68 -4.58 3.46 -2.00
CA LEU A 68 -4.64 4.81 -2.57
C LEU A 68 -5.48 5.76 -1.72
N ASN A 69 -6.55 5.28 -1.11
CA ASN A 69 -7.37 6.09 -0.23
C ASN A 69 -6.60 6.62 0.97
N PHE A 70 -5.51 5.94 1.36
CA PHE A 70 -4.68 6.35 2.49
C PHE A 70 -3.33 6.93 2.06
N GLY A 71 -3.14 7.21 0.77
CA GLY A 71 -1.98 7.93 0.28
C GLY A 71 -0.82 7.09 -0.20
N TYR A 72 -0.96 5.78 -0.28
CA TYR A 72 0.09 4.84 -0.71
C TYR A 72 0.19 4.83 -2.24
N THR A 73 0.74 5.89 -2.83
CA THR A 73 0.72 6.08 -4.28
C THR A 73 1.64 5.15 -5.05
N GLU A 74 2.86 4.91 -4.54
CA GLU A 74 3.81 4.05 -5.24
C GLU A 74 3.34 2.60 -5.27
N VAL A 75 2.87 2.09 -4.14
CA VAL A 75 2.29 0.75 -4.07
C VAL A 75 1.12 0.63 -5.03
N GLY A 76 0.26 1.66 -5.06
CA GLY A 76 -0.89 1.69 -5.95
C GLY A 76 -0.53 1.57 -7.41
N LYS A 77 0.56 2.22 -7.84
CA LYS A 77 1.04 2.13 -9.23
C LYS A 77 1.50 0.72 -9.59
N ILE A 78 2.22 0.07 -8.69
CA ILE A 78 2.70 -1.29 -8.91
C ILE A 78 1.51 -2.25 -8.97
N LEU A 79 0.55 -2.09 -8.04
CA LEU A 79 -0.65 -2.90 -8.03
C LEU A 79 -1.50 -2.70 -9.29
N GLN A 80 -1.49 -1.50 -9.87
CA GLN A 80 -2.18 -1.24 -11.12
C GLN A 80 -1.60 -2.09 -12.26
N LYS A 81 -0.30 -2.23 -12.34
CA LYS A 81 0.35 -3.08 -13.33
C LYS A 81 -0.09 -4.54 -13.17
N ILE A 82 -0.18 -4.99 -11.93
CA ILE A 82 -0.61 -6.35 -11.62
C ILE A 82 -2.09 -6.53 -11.99
N GLU A 83 -2.94 -5.58 -11.62
CA GLU A 83 -4.37 -5.61 -11.95
C GLU A 83 -4.60 -5.63 -13.45
N SER A 84 -3.84 -4.83 -14.20
CA SER A 84 -3.96 -4.71 -15.66
C SER A 84 -3.26 -5.82 -16.43
N LYS A 85 -2.65 -6.76 -15.72
CA LYS A 85 -1.94 -7.90 -16.29
C LYS A 85 -0.77 -7.48 -17.19
N GLU A 86 -0.12 -6.37 -16.85
CA GLU A 86 1.04 -5.84 -17.60
C GLU A 86 2.33 -6.50 -17.16
N TYR A 87 2.38 -7.83 -17.24
CA TYR A 87 3.55 -8.61 -16.82
C TYR A 87 3.53 -9.98 -17.49
N GLN A 88 4.71 -10.56 -17.63
CA GLN A 88 4.84 -11.96 -18.00
C GLN A 88 4.77 -12.82 -16.74
N PRO A 89 4.29 -14.07 -16.81
CA PRO A 89 4.19 -14.90 -15.59
C PRO A 89 5.49 -14.99 -14.78
N ALA A 90 6.64 -15.00 -15.45
CA ALA A 90 7.94 -15.03 -14.76
C ALA A 90 8.25 -13.76 -13.99
N GLU A 91 7.58 -12.65 -14.31
CA GLU A 91 7.79 -11.35 -13.66
C GLU A 91 6.88 -11.13 -12.46
N PHE A 92 5.84 -11.95 -12.32
CA PHE A 92 4.78 -11.74 -11.33
C PHE A 92 5.32 -11.65 -9.90
N THR A 93 6.12 -12.63 -9.48
CA THR A 93 6.67 -12.67 -8.12
C THR A 93 7.51 -11.42 -7.84
N GLY A 94 8.32 -11.00 -8.81
CA GLY A 94 9.12 -9.78 -8.69
C GLY A 94 8.28 -8.53 -8.52
N LEU A 95 7.15 -8.43 -9.23
CA LEU A 95 6.24 -7.29 -9.09
C LEU A 95 5.58 -7.28 -7.72
N VAL A 96 5.16 -8.43 -7.21
CA VAL A 96 4.59 -8.51 -5.86
C VAL A 96 5.64 -8.13 -4.82
N ASP A 97 6.88 -8.60 -4.98
CA ASP A 97 7.98 -8.21 -4.08
C ASP A 97 8.22 -6.71 -4.13
N GLN A 98 8.17 -6.08 -5.31
CA GLN A 98 8.28 -4.63 -5.44
C GLN A 98 7.15 -3.92 -4.70
N SER A 99 5.92 -4.44 -4.78
CA SER A 99 4.80 -3.83 -4.07
C SER A 99 4.95 -3.97 -2.55
N LEU A 100 5.48 -5.09 -2.07
CA LEU A 100 5.78 -5.27 -0.65
C LEU A 100 6.87 -4.29 -0.19
N ASP A 101 7.94 -4.15 -0.97
CA ASP A 101 9.02 -3.22 -0.63
C ASP A 101 8.52 -1.77 -0.60
N ALA A 102 7.71 -1.37 -1.59
CA ALA A 102 7.13 -0.04 -1.63
C ALA A 102 6.16 0.19 -0.46
N PHE A 103 5.40 -0.84 -0.10
CA PHE A 103 4.48 -0.80 1.03
C PHE A 103 5.24 -0.58 2.33
N HIS A 104 6.30 -1.36 2.58
CA HIS A 104 7.11 -1.23 3.78
C HIS A 104 7.83 0.13 3.84
N ALA A 105 8.34 0.60 2.71
CA ALA A 105 8.98 1.92 2.64
C ALA A 105 7.97 3.04 2.97
N SER A 106 6.75 2.93 2.46
CA SER A 106 5.69 3.89 2.75
C SER A 106 5.31 3.88 4.24
N ASN A 107 5.23 2.70 4.85
CA ASN A 107 4.98 2.56 6.28
C ASN A 107 6.07 3.24 7.11
N THR A 108 7.33 3.11 6.69
CA THR A 108 8.45 3.75 7.36
C THR A 108 8.33 5.28 7.30
N LEU A 109 7.96 5.82 6.14
CA LEU A 109 7.75 7.25 5.99
C LEU A 109 6.60 7.75 6.86
N LEU A 110 5.51 7.00 6.89
CA LEU A 110 4.34 7.35 7.68
C LEU A 110 4.66 7.33 9.17
N ALA A 111 5.37 6.30 9.64
CA ALA A 111 5.78 6.18 11.04
C ALA A 111 6.72 7.31 11.45
N ALA A 112 7.61 7.74 10.55
CA ALA A 112 8.52 8.84 10.83
C ALA A 112 7.80 10.17 10.97
N LYS A 113 6.77 10.40 10.14
CA LYS A 113 5.99 11.63 10.21
C LYS A 113 4.98 11.64 11.35
N TYR A 114 4.40 10.49 11.66
CA TYR A 114 3.38 10.35 12.71
C TYR A 114 3.83 9.31 13.74
N PRO A 115 4.81 9.67 14.61
CA PRO A 115 5.37 8.68 15.54
C PRO A 115 4.37 8.17 16.58
N THR A 116 3.27 8.90 16.81
CA THR A 116 2.23 8.47 17.73
C THR A 116 1.24 7.47 17.12
N LEU A 117 1.39 7.18 15.83
CA LEU A 117 0.49 6.27 15.11
C LEU A 117 0.64 4.81 15.56
N GLY A 118 1.81 4.44 16.06
CA GLY A 118 2.04 3.08 16.55
C GLY A 118 2.55 2.10 15.50
N LEU A 119 2.94 2.59 14.33
CA LEU A 119 3.61 1.77 13.33
C LEU A 119 5.05 1.51 13.78
N ALA A 120 5.38 0.28 13.99
CA ALA A 120 6.72 -0.08 14.46
C ALA A 120 7.68 -0.25 13.30
#